data_65c4d9168afd10fbd8ec0ef8dd2cb39c
#
_entry.id   65c4d9168afd10fbd8ec0ef8dd2cb39c
#
_cell.length_a   1.000
_cell.length_b   1.000
_cell.length_c   1.000
_cell.angle_alpha   90.00
_cell.angle_beta   90.00
_cell.angle_gamma   90.00
#
_symmetry.space_group_name_H-M   'P 1'
#
loop_
_entity.id
_entity.type
_entity.pdbx_description
1 polymer ?
#
loop_
_entity_poly.entity_id
_entity_poly.type
_entity_poly.pdbx_seq_one_letter_code
_entity_poly.pdbx_strand_id
1 'polypeptide(L)'
;MTFEEIIYDIMEIKGALDDDSELEPMWVLHKINQYRGVHIAAEYRLTNEIDPIWLQRVRKFSWVRTNAADDPSIVYNSVTLGKYKIPRVVKLPEDIGTYHISGSGSIMQFEKTDFNTLMMKQEIGEDKHGEYGYYSKVGDTIYITPYIMEGSAIIIAENPLNIEINDGGVLRARTFTDDYPLDPVIAQRVILDFLTKDMKIAEGAIADIINDSQSQLNILKDEQGSVRKD
;
A
#
# COMPACT_ATOMS: atom_id res chain seq x y z
N MET A 1 -9.15 3.53 11.53
CA MET A 1 -8.89 2.12 11.95
C MET A 1 -7.41 1.86 11.78
N THR A 2 -6.74 1.45 12.86
CA THR A 2 -5.32 1.13 12.87
C THR A 2 -5.06 -0.32 12.46
N PHE A 3 -3.80 -0.67 12.19
CA PHE A 3 -3.42 -2.07 11.96
C PHE A 3 -3.70 -2.94 13.18
N GLU A 4 -3.46 -2.39 14.37
CA GLU A 4 -3.68 -3.09 15.65
C GLU A 4 -5.16 -3.39 15.89
N GLU A 5 -6.05 -2.43 15.66
CA GLU A 5 -7.50 -2.61 15.77
C GLU A 5 -8.00 -3.72 14.84
N ILE A 6 -7.56 -3.77 13.59
CA ILE A 6 -7.97 -4.82 12.64
C ILE A 6 -7.54 -6.21 13.13
N ILE A 7 -6.30 -6.33 13.60
CA ILE A 7 -5.77 -7.60 14.09
C ILE A 7 -6.53 -8.01 15.35
N TYR A 8 -6.78 -7.08 16.27
CA TYR A 8 -7.50 -7.33 17.51
C TYR A 8 -8.92 -7.81 17.25
N ASP A 9 -9.67 -7.11 16.38
CA ASP A 9 -11.04 -7.49 16.02
C ASP A 9 -11.11 -8.93 15.48
N ILE A 10 -10.16 -9.29 14.62
CA ILE A 10 -10.09 -10.65 14.06
C ILE A 10 -9.78 -11.70 15.15
N MET A 11 -8.83 -11.38 16.02
CA MET A 11 -8.44 -12.30 17.10
C MET A 11 -9.55 -12.47 18.15
N GLU A 12 -10.29 -11.39 18.44
CA GLU A 12 -11.44 -11.42 19.33
C GLU A 12 -12.58 -12.27 18.76
N ILE A 13 -12.96 -12.06 17.49
CA ILE A 13 -13.99 -12.87 16.83
C ILE A 13 -13.60 -14.34 16.82
N LYS A 14 -12.34 -14.64 16.51
CA LYS A 14 -11.87 -16.02 16.51
C LYS A 14 -11.84 -16.64 17.91
N GLY A 15 -11.30 -15.93 18.91
CA GLY A 15 -11.25 -16.39 20.30
C GLY A 15 -12.64 -16.68 20.89
N ALA A 16 -13.66 -15.94 20.45
CA ALA A 16 -15.06 -16.22 20.83
C ALA A 16 -15.61 -17.52 20.22
N LEU A 17 -15.02 -18.00 19.12
CA LEU A 17 -15.50 -19.16 18.38
C LEU A 17 -14.65 -20.43 18.57
N ASP A 18 -13.38 -20.28 18.87
CA ASP A 18 -12.41 -21.38 18.93
C ASP A 18 -11.24 -21.02 19.86
N ASP A 19 -11.21 -21.62 21.05
CA ASP A 19 -10.26 -21.32 22.13
C ASP A 19 -8.86 -21.94 21.90
N ASP A 20 -8.74 -22.87 20.95
CA ASP A 20 -7.55 -23.74 20.83
C ASP A 20 -6.50 -23.29 19.81
N SER A 21 -6.69 -22.17 19.10
CA SER A 21 -5.75 -21.78 18.05
C SER A 21 -5.13 -20.40 18.23
N GLU A 22 -3.83 -20.38 18.50
CA GLU A 22 -3.03 -19.17 18.46
C GLU A 22 -2.84 -18.70 17.01
N LEU A 23 -3.34 -17.50 16.69
CA LEU A 23 -3.06 -16.82 15.42
C LEU A 23 -1.85 -15.92 15.57
N GLU A 24 -0.89 -16.08 14.67
CA GLU A 24 0.24 -15.16 14.61
C GLU A 24 -0.21 -13.82 13.98
N PRO A 25 -0.08 -12.66 14.69
CA PRO A 25 -0.51 -11.35 14.19
C PRO A 25 0.06 -10.99 12.81
N MET A 26 1.31 -11.35 12.54
CA MET A 26 1.95 -11.08 11.25
C MET A 26 1.35 -11.90 10.11
N TRP A 27 0.92 -13.14 10.39
CA TRP A 27 0.22 -13.96 9.40
C TRP A 27 -1.15 -13.38 9.07
N VAL A 28 -1.91 -12.96 10.11
CA VAL A 28 -3.21 -12.29 9.94
C VAL A 28 -3.03 -11.05 9.07
N LEU A 29 -2.08 -10.19 9.38
CA LEU A 29 -1.80 -8.98 8.61
C LEU A 29 -1.42 -9.29 7.16
N HIS A 30 -0.61 -10.33 6.92
CA HIS A 30 -0.27 -10.74 5.56
C HIS A 30 -1.52 -11.12 4.76
N LYS A 31 -2.43 -11.87 5.35
CA LYS A 31 -3.70 -12.25 4.74
C LYS A 31 -4.61 -11.04 4.48
N ILE A 32 -4.77 -10.17 5.46
CA ILE A 32 -5.54 -8.93 5.32
C ILE A 32 -4.99 -8.07 4.18
N ASN A 33 -3.68 -7.93 4.04
CA ASN A 33 -3.07 -7.19 2.94
C ASN A 33 -3.34 -7.85 1.57
N GLN A 34 -3.43 -9.19 1.47
CA GLN A 34 -3.84 -9.88 0.25
C GLN A 34 -5.29 -9.52 -0.12
N TYR A 35 -6.22 -9.63 0.84
CA TYR A 35 -7.62 -9.25 0.61
C TYR A 35 -7.78 -7.76 0.28
N ARG A 36 -7.04 -6.90 1.00
CA ARG A 36 -6.99 -5.46 0.67
C ARG A 36 -6.64 -5.23 -0.80
N GLY A 37 -5.61 -5.88 -1.30
CA GLY A 37 -5.21 -5.78 -2.71
C GLY A 37 -6.32 -6.20 -3.68
N VAL A 38 -7.05 -7.27 -3.36
CA VAL A 38 -8.19 -7.75 -4.15
C VAL A 38 -9.34 -6.74 -4.15
N HIS A 39 -9.70 -6.19 -2.98
CA HIS A 39 -10.78 -5.20 -2.85
C HIS A 39 -10.44 -3.88 -3.56
N ILE A 40 -9.22 -3.37 -3.40
CA ILE A 40 -8.75 -2.18 -4.13
C ILE A 40 -8.85 -2.41 -5.64
N ALA A 41 -8.40 -3.58 -6.13
CA ALA A 41 -8.48 -3.89 -7.55
C ALA A 41 -9.93 -4.03 -8.06
N ALA A 42 -10.83 -4.55 -7.25
CA ALA A 42 -12.25 -4.66 -7.58
C ALA A 42 -12.91 -3.28 -7.63
N GLU A 43 -12.67 -2.44 -6.63
CA GLU A 43 -13.21 -1.08 -6.56
C GLU A 43 -12.70 -0.21 -7.72
N TYR A 44 -11.40 -0.27 -8.01
CA TYR A 44 -10.83 0.42 -9.17
C TYR A 44 -11.48 0.00 -10.50
N ARG A 45 -11.78 -1.30 -10.68
CA ARG A 45 -12.45 -1.78 -11.90
C ARG A 45 -13.88 -1.27 -12.02
N LEU A 46 -14.56 -1.01 -10.91
CA LEU A 46 -15.93 -0.51 -10.89
C LEU A 46 -16.00 0.99 -11.11
N THR A 47 -15.12 1.74 -10.47
CA THR A 47 -15.17 3.22 -10.45
C THR A 47 -14.21 3.85 -11.46
N ASN A 48 -13.14 3.17 -11.84
CA ASN A 48 -11.98 3.69 -12.57
C ASN A 48 -11.32 4.89 -11.85
N GLU A 49 -11.46 4.96 -10.53
CA GLU A 49 -10.92 6.02 -9.70
C GLU A 49 -9.98 5.43 -8.62
N ILE A 50 -8.97 6.21 -8.24
CA ILE A 50 -8.06 5.87 -7.14
C ILE A 50 -8.44 6.70 -5.93
N ASP A 51 -8.85 6.04 -4.85
CA ASP A 51 -9.08 6.70 -3.57
C ASP A 51 -7.72 7.16 -2.99
N PRO A 52 -7.59 8.46 -2.67
CA PRO A 52 -6.38 9.00 -2.06
C PRO A 52 -5.93 8.28 -0.78
N ILE A 53 -6.83 7.65 -0.04
CA ILE A 53 -6.53 6.89 1.18
C ILE A 53 -5.64 5.67 0.89
N TRP A 54 -5.71 5.11 -0.32
CA TRP A 54 -4.89 3.96 -0.72
C TRP A 54 -3.46 4.33 -1.02
N LEU A 55 -3.18 5.63 -1.25
CA LEU A 55 -1.90 6.13 -1.70
C LEU A 55 -0.91 6.28 -0.55
N GLN A 56 0.27 5.75 -0.72
CA GLN A 56 1.40 5.94 0.18
C GLN A 56 2.55 6.65 -0.55
N ARG A 57 3.21 7.57 0.14
CA ARG A 57 4.37 8.28 -0.41
C ARG A 57 5.67 7.67 0.10
N VAL A 58 6.47 7.14 -0.82
CA VAL A 58 7.86 6.79 -0.59
C VAL A 58 8.70 8.05 -0.81
N ARG A 59 9.31 8.58 0.24
CA ARG A 59 10.06 9.83 0.19
C ARG A 59 11.56 9.57 0.20
N LYS A 60 12.30 10.46 -0.48
CA LYS A 60 13.77 10.58 -0.39
C LYS A 60 14.52 9.26 -0.57
N PHE A 61 14.21 8.53 -1.60
CA PHE A 61 15.07 7.40 -1.97
C PHE A 61 16.14 7.84 -2.96
N SER A 62 17.30 7.18 -2.89
CA SER A 62 18.41 7.45 -3.80
C SER A 62 18.33 6.53 -5.01
N TRP A 63 18.41 7.14 -6.19
CA TRP A 63 18.56 6.38 -7.43
C TRP A 63 19.98 5.84 -7.56
N VAL A 64 20.11 4.59 -7.87
CA VAL A 64 21.38 3.97 -8.23
C VAL A 64 21.62 4.15 -9.71
N ARG A 65 22.76 4.73 -10.08
CA ARG A 65 23.16 4.83 -11.47
C ARG A 65 23.50 3.45 -12.02
N THR A 66 22.95 3.10 -13.17
CA THR A 66 23.15 1.78 -13.80
C THR A 66 23.33 1.92 -15.31
N ASN A 67 24.06 1.00 -15.92
CA ASN A 67 24.32 0.93 -17.36
C ASN A 67 24.34 -0.55 -17.81
N ALA A 68 24.65 -0.79 -19.08
CA ALA A 68 24.69 -2.14 -19.65
C ALA A 68 25.72 -3.08 -18.99
N ALA A 69 26.77 -2.56 -18.35
CA ALA A 69 27.74 -3.38 -17.64
C ALA A 69 27.22 -3.89 -16.28
N ASP A 70 26.35 -3.08 -15.64
CA ASP A 70 25.78 -3.38 -14.31
C ASP A 70 24.44 -4.10 -14.41
N ASP A 71 23.73 -3.95 -15.53
CA ASP A 71 22.39 -4.50 -15.72
C ASP A 71 22.22 -5.02 -17.17
N PRO A 72 22.21 -6.34 -17.36
CA PRO A 72 22.13 -6.96 -18.69
C PRO A 72 20.78 -6.70 -19.41
N SER A 73 19.77 -6.15 -18.73
CA SER A 73 18.52 -5.72 -19.38
C SER A 73 18.70 -4.44 -20.19
N ILE A 74 19.78 -3.68 -19.96
CA ILE A 74 20.14 -2.48 -20.71
C ILE A 74 20.99 -2.89 -21.92
N VAL A 75 20.40 -2.81 -23.12
CA VAL A 75 21.05 -3.32 -24.34
C VAL A 75 21.97 -2.29 -25.04
N TYR A 76 21.86 -1.02 -24.70
CA TYR A 76 22.69 0.04 -25.30
C TYR A 76 23.82 0.46 -24.36
N ASN A 77 25.07 0.35 -24.80
CA ASN A 77 26.24 0.67 -23.96
C ASN A 77 26.36 2.16 -23.59
N SER A 78 25.79 3.05 -24.38
CA SER A 78 25.75 4.50 -24.18
C SER A 78 24.72 4.93 -23.14
N VAL A 79 23.75 4.06 -22.85
CA VAL A 79 22.62 4.36 -21.96
C VAL A 79 23.02 4.25 -20.49
N THR A 80 22.66 5.27 -19.71
CA THR A 80 22.83 5.31 -18.26
C THR A 80 21.52 5.70 -17.60
N LEU A 81 20.91 4.81 -16.84
CA LEU A 81 19.62 5.00 -16.17
C LEU A 81 19.79 5.19 -14.66
N GLY A 82 18.81 5.80 -14.03
CA GLY A 82 18.60 5.69 -12.60
C GLY A 82 17.77 4.45 -12.31
N LYS A 83 18.17 3.64 -11.31
CA LYS A 83 17.50 2.40 -10.91
C LYS A 83 17.14 2.46 -9.42
N TYR A 84 15.90 2.08 -9.09
CA TYR A 84 15.45 1.95 -7.72
C TYR A 84 14.47 0.79 -7.58
N LYS A 85 14.65 -0.01 -6.53
CA LYS A 85 13.73 -1.11 -6.20
C LYS A 85 12.65 -0.58 -5.25
N ILE A 86 11.43 -0.44 -5.77
CA ILE A 86 10.29 -0.02 -4.96
C ILE A 86 9.72 -1.19 -4.14
N PRO A 87 9.04 -0.90 -3.03
CA PRO A 87 8.18 -1.88 -2.37
C PRO A 87 7.16 -2.45 -3.35
N ARG A 88 6.73 -3.69 -3.12
CA ARG A 88 5.70 -4.30 -3.93
C ARG A 88 4.41 -3.49 -3.89
N VAL A 89 3.79 -3.33 -5.06
CA VAL A 89 2.57 -2.55 -5.24
C VAL A 89 1.40 -3.45 -5.63
N VAL A 90 0.20 -3.03 -5.25
CA VAL A 90 -1.04 -3.69 -5.67
C VAL A 90 -1.12 -3.70 -7.19
N LYS A 91 -1.40 -4.87 -7.76
CA LYS A 91 -1.51 -5.06 -9.21
C LYS A 91 -2.84 -4.52 -9.70
N LEU A 92 -2.80 -3.35 -10.32
CA LEU A 92 -3.92 -2.71 -10.99
C LEU A 92 -3.70 -2.73 -12.52
N PRO A 93 -4.78 -2.58 -13.31
CA PRO A 93 -4.65 -2.36 -14.76
C PRO A 93 -3.65 -1.25 -15.07
N GLU A 94 -2.94 -1.37 -16.20
CA GLU A 94 -1.94 -0.39 -16.65
C GLU A 94 -0.83 -0.07 -15.65
N ASP A 95 -0.65 -0.93 -14.64
CA ASP A 95 0.36 -0.77 -13.57
C ASP A 95 0.20 0.53 -12.75
N ILE A 96 -1.02 1.02 -12.61
CA ILE A 96 -1.39 2.25 -11.87
C ILE A 96 -1.07 2.15 -10.37
N GLY A 97 -0.79 0.95 -9.85
CA GLY A 97 -0.28 0.78 -8.47
C GLY A 97 1.00 1.60 -8.18
N THR A 98 1.75 2.00 -9.23
CA THR A 98 2.77 3.04 -9.19
C THR A 98 2.16 4.33 -9.76
N TYR A 99 1.56 5.14 -8.88
CA TYR A 99 0.73 6.27 -9.28
C TYR A 99 1.53 7.44 -9.81
N HIS A 100 2.66 7.78 -9.17
CA HIS A 100 3.47 8.93 -9.55
C HIS A 100 4.93 8.75 -9.15
N ILE A 101 5.84 9.21 -10.02
CA ILE A 101 7.28 9.28 -9.77
C ILE A 101 7.72 10.72 -9.96
N SER A 102 8.52 11.24 -9.03
CA SER A 102 9.07 12.59 -9.12
C SER A 102 10.50 12.67 -8.61
N GLY A 103 11.22 13.69 -9.04
CA GLY A 103 12.52 14.05 -8.50
C GLY A 103 12.43 14.69 -7.11
N SER A 104 13.58 14.87 -6.48
CA SER A 104 13.68 15.59 -5.20
C SER A 104 13.13 17.00 -5.34
N GLY A 105 12.27 17.40 -4.41
CA GLY A 105 11.62 18.71 -4.43
C GLY A 105 10.45 18.83 -5.40
N SER A 106 9.98 17.75 -6.03
CA SER A 106 8.85 17.71 -6.96
C SER A 106 8.99 18.60 -8.20
N ILE A 107 10.20 19.05 -8.53
CA ILE A 107 10.46 19.90 -9.70
C ILE A 107 10.41 19.05 -10.98
N MET A 108 10.97 17.84 -10.96
CA MET A 108 10.97 16.95 -12.10
C MET A 108 9.88 15.90 -11.96
N GLN A 109 9.01 15.81 -12.98
CA GLN A 109 7.99 14.77 -13.09
C GLN A 109 8.42 13.74 -14.12
N PHE A 110 8.08 12.46 -13.87
CA PHE A 110 8.41 11.37 -14.79
C PHE A 110 7.15 10.79 -15.41
N GLU A 111 7.15 10.75 -16.72
CA GLU A 111 6.10 10.12 -17.51
C GLU A 111 6.40 8.63 -17.71
N LYS A 112 5.38 7.79 -17.60
CA LYS A 112 5.52 6.34 -17.78
C LYS A 112 5.72 6.01 -19.26
N THR A 113 6.69 5.15 -19.52
CA THR A 113 6.94 4.59 -20.85
C THR A 113 7.34 3.11 -20.77
N ASP A 114 7.37 2.40 -21.87
CA ASP A 114 7.96 1.06 -21.89
C ASP A 114 9.50 1.12 -21.79
N PHE A 115 10.10 0.00 -21.37
CA PHE A 115 11.54 -0.02 -21.08
C PHE A 115 12.42 0.18 -22.33
N ASN A 116 12.01 -0.32 -23.49
CA ASN A 116 12.76 -0.12 -24.73
C ASN A 116 12.68 1.35 -25.18
N THR A 117 11.51 1.94 -25.12
CA THR A 117 11.32 3.37 -25.43
C THR A 117 12.10 4.24 -24.46
N LEU A 118 12.19 3.89 -23.17
CA LEU A 118 13.01 4.60 -22.20
C LEU A 118 14.48 4.65 -22.61
N MET A 119 15.05 3.51 -23.00
CA MET A 119 16.42 3.44 -23.48
C MET A 119 16.63 4.24 -24.77
N MET A 120 15.69 4.14 -25.72
CA MET A 120 15.76 4.90 -26.98
C MET A 120 15.70 6.40 -26.74
N LYS A 121 14.83 6.88 -25.86
CA LYS A 121 14.73 8.31 -25.52
C LYS A 121 16.04 8.85 -24.96
N GLN A 122 16.72 8.11 -24.11
CA GLN A 122 18.03 8.51 -23.64
C GLN A 122 19.09 8.47 -24.75
N GLU A 123 19.12 7.45 -25.60
CA GLU A 123 20.09 7.31 -26.67
C GLU A 123 20.02 8.50 -27.64
N ILE A 124 18.81 8.94 -28.01
CA ILE A 124 18.61 10.09 -28.89
C ILE A 124 18.68 11.44 -28.17
N GLY A 125 18.85 11.44 -26.83
CA GLY A 125 19.00 12.64 -26.01
C GLY A 125 17.71 13.44 -25.81
N GLU A 126 16.56 12.78 -25.95
CA GLU A 126 15.24 13.40 -25.75
C GLU A 126 14.96 13.67 -24.25
N ASP A 127 15.72 13.02 -23.34
CA ASP A 127 15.65 13.17 -21.90
C ASP A 127 16.30 14.45 -21.34
N LYS A 128 16.92 15.28 -22.21
CA LYS A 128 17.69 16.45 -21.80
C LYS A 128 16.89 17.75 -21.70
N HIS A 129 15.58 17.69 -21.92
CA HIS A 129 14.74 18.87 -21.99
C HIS A 129 13.91 19.11 -20.72
N GLY A 130 14.51 19.77 -19.71
CA GLY A 130 13.76 20.53 -18.73
C GLY A 130 13.21 19.73 -17.54
N GLU A 131 11.96 19.99 -17.19
CA GLU A 131 11.29 19.55 -15.96
C GLU A 131 10.67 18.14 -16.07
N TYR A 132 10.75 17.49 -17.24
CA TYR A 132 10.15 16.20 -17.50
C TYR A 132 11.20 15.13 -17.75
N GLY A 133 10.94 13.96 -17.22
CA GLY A 133 11.70 12.74 -17.46
C GLY A 133 10.77 11.58 -17.83
N TYR A 134 11.35 10.43 -18.04
CA TYR A 134 10.62 9.22 -18.35
C TYR A 134 10.97 8.12 -17.35
N TYR A 135 10.02 7.28 -17.04
CA TYR A 135 10.28 6.09 -16.23
C TYR A 135 9.66 4.83 -16.83
N SER A 136 10.28 3.71 -16.54
CA SER A 136 9.71 2.41 -16.82
C SER A 136 9.83 1.52 -15.60
N LYS A 137 8.87 0.62 -15.42
CA LYS A 137 8.87 -0.36 -14.32
C LYS A 137 9.01 -1.76 -14.89
N VAL A 138 10.02 -2.48 -14.39
CA VAL A 138 10.27 -3.89 -14.72
C VAL A 138 10.25 -4.69 -13.43
N GLY A 139 9.19 -5.44 -13.20
CA GLY A 139 8.95 -6.11 -11.92
C GLY A 139 8.80 -5.11 -10.77
N ASP A 140 9.63 -5.24 -9.73
CA ASP A 140 9.67 -4.33 -8.58
C ASP A 140 10.72 -3.21 -8.76
N THR A 141 11.29 -3.06 -9.94
CA THR A 141 12.35 -2.08 -10.21
C THR A 141 11.84 -0.99 -11.13
N ILE A 142 12.06 0.26 -10.75
CA ILE A 142 11.83 1.44 -11.59
C ILE A 142 13.15 1.88 -12.18
N TYR A 143 13.13 2.21 -13.46
CA TYR A 143 14.21 2.85 -14.19
C TYR A 143 13.76 4.23 -14.63
N ILE A 144 14.66 5.21 -14.53
CA ILE A 144 14.39 6.61 -14.95
C ILE A 144 15.45 7.13 -15.90
N THR A 145 15.03 8.07 -16.72
CA THR A 145 15.90 8.96 -17.51
C THR A 145 15.28 10.38 -17.51
N PRO A 146 16.07 11.46 -17.33
CA PRO A 146 17.49 11.47 -16.99
C PRO A 146 17.77 10.94 -15.57
N TYR A 147 19.01 10.54 -15.35
CA TYR A 147 19.44 10.16 -14.00
C TYR A 147 19.44 11.38 -13.05
N ILE A 148 18.84 11.19 -11.89
CA ILE A 148 18.85 12.13 -10.76
C ILE A 148 19.31 11.42 -9.49
N MET A 149 19.78 12.14 -8.49
CA MET A 149 20.30 11.52 -7.25
C MET A 149 19.19 11.05 -6.33
N GLU A 150 18.16 11.87 -6.15
CA GLU A 150 17.09 11.60 -5.20
C GLU A 150 15.71 11.65 -5.87
N GLY A 151 14.79 10.87 -5.39
CA GLY A 151 13.42 10.84 -5.88
C GLY A 151 12.38 10.57 -4.82
N SER A 152 11.13 10.63 -5.23
CA SER A 152 9.97 10.21 -4.45
C SER A 152 8.97 9.49 -5.35
N ALA A 153 8.17 8.61 -4.76
CA ALA A 153 7.12 7.90 -5.45
C ALA A 153 5.83 7.94 -4.64
N ILE A 154 4.70 7.95 -5.33
CA ILE A 154 3.38 7.69 -4.75
C ILE A 154 2.93 6.34 -5.29
N ILE A 155 2.65 5.41 -4.39
CA ILE A 155 2.31 4.02 -4.72
C ILE A 155 1.12 3.53 -3.91
N ILE A 156 0.50 2.47 -4.36
CA ILE A 156 -0.42 1.67 -3.57
C ILE A 156 0.35 0.42 -3.13
N ALA A 157 0.97 0.47 -1.96
CA ALA A 157 1.81 -0.62 -1.48
C ALA A 157 1.00 -1.89 -1.19
N GLU A 158 1.52 -3.06 -1.55
CA GLU A 158 0.94 -4.35 -1.20
C GLU A 158 0.94 -4.57 0.32
N ASN A 159 2.05 -4.21 0.99
CA ASN A 159 2.14 -4.14 2.45
C ASN A 159 2.45 -2.71 2.91
N PRO A 160 1.46 -1.97 3.44
CA PRO A 160 1.66 -0.58 3.86
C PRO A 160 2.64 -0.40 5.02
N LEU A 161 2.87 -1.42 5.87
CA LEU A 161 3.87 -1.33 6.96
C LEU A 161 5.30 -1.15 6.45
N ASN A 162 5.58 -1.56 5.20
CA ASN A 162 6.90 -1.39 4.60
C ASN A 162 7.19 0.04 4.11
N ILE A 163 6.24 0.97 4.33
CA ILE A 163 6.35 2.36 3.89
C ILE A 163 6.56 3.26 5.10
N GLU A 164 7.64 4.05 5.06
CA GLU A 164 7.87 5.08 6.07
C GLU A 164 6.83 6.19 5.98
N ILE A 165 6.44 6.71 7.12
CA ILE A 165 5.55 7.87 7.24
C ILE A 165 6.32 9.09 7.72
N ASN A 166 5.80 10.26 7.40
CA ASN A 166 6.32 11.51 7.90
C ASN A 166 5.50 11.97 9.11
N ASP A 167 6.10 11.87 10.29
CA ASP A 167 5.52 12.29 11.54
C ASP A 167 6.23 13.55 12.03
N GLY A 168 5.53 14.70 11.95
CA GLY A 168 6.08 15.98 12.36
C GLY A 168 7.36 16.42 11.62
N GLY A 169 7.61 15.95 10.40
CA GLY A 169 8.82 16.23 9.62
C GLY A 169 9.91 15.15 9.73
N VAL A 170 9.75 14.18 10.59
CA VAL A 170 10.68 13.04 10.76
C VAL A 170 10.13 11.81 10.03
N LEU A 171 10.97 11.19 9.20
CA LEU A 171 10.63 9.90 8.60
C LEU A 171 10.81 8.80 9.63
N ARG A 172 9.78 8.00 9.85
CA ARG A 172 9.81 6.81 10.69
C ARG A 172 9.12 5.62 10.04
N ALA A 173 9.52 4.44 10.41
CA ALA A 173 8.79 3.23 10.05
C ALA A 173 7.36 3.27 10.58
N ARG A 174 6.41 2.71 9.83
CA ARG A 174 5.06 2.49 10.33
C ARG A 174 5.06 1.44 11.43
N THR A 175 4.14 1.62 12.37
CA THR A 175 3.87 0.71 13.48
C THR A 175 2.43 0.19 13.38
N PHE A 176 2.08 -0.77 14.21
CA PHE A 176 0.70 -1.30 14.27
C PHE A 176 -0.32 -0.27 14.75
N THR A 177 0.12 0.78 15.46
CA THR A 177 -0.74 1.86 15.95
C THR A 177 -1.04 2.95 14.91
N ASP A 178 -0.41 2.88 13.75
CA ASP A 178 -0.68 3.81 12.65
C ASP A 178 -1.96 3.41 11.89
N ASP A 179 -2.57 4.39 11.23
CA ASP A 179 -3.78 4.16 10.43
C ASP A 179 -3.51 3.19 9.27
N TYR A 180 -4.42 2.22 9.14
CA TYR A 180 -4.45 1.33 7.99
C TYR A 180 -5.02 2.07 6.77
N PRO A 181 -4.30 2.12 5.64
CA PRO A 181 -4.68 2.94 4.49
C PRO A 181 -5.80 2.27 3.67
N LEU A 182 -6.98 2.24 4.25
CA LEU A 182 -8.19 1.69 3.66
C LEU A 182 -9.41 2.37 4.26
N ASP A 183 -10.43 2.58 3.42
CA ASP A 183 -11.72 3.04 3.89
C ASP A 183 -12.32 2.05 4.90
N PRO A 184 -12.95 2.51 6.00
CA PRO A 184 -13.53 1.64 7.02
C PRO A 184 -14.54 0.63 6.49
N VAL A 185 -15.34 0.99 5.48
CA VAL A 185 -16.34 0.08 4.88
C VAL A 185 -15.65 -1.04 4.11
N ILE A 186 -14.60 -0.70 3.37
CA ILE A 186 -13.81 -1.71 2.65
C ILE A 186 -13.01 -2.56 3.65
N ALA A 187 -12.50 -1.96 4.73
CA ALA A 187 -11.80 -2.70 5.79
C ALA A 187 -12.69 -3.77 6.42
N GLN A 188 -13.94 -3.45 6.73
CA GLN A 188 -14.91 -4.45 7.23
C GLN A 188 -15.14 -5.59 6.25
N ARG A 189 -15.25 -5.30 4.95
CA ARG A 189 -15.38 -6.35 3.91
C ARG A 189 -14.13 -7.23 3.83
N VAL A 190 -12.95 -6.65 3.94
CA VAL A 190 -11.67 -7.37 3.97
C VAL A 190 -11.61 -8.31 5.16
N ILE A 191 -12.01 -7.86 6.36
CA ILE A 191 -12.09 -8.68 7.57
C ILE A 191 -13.08 -9.82 7.37
N LEU A 192 -14.28 -9.53 6.88
CA LEU A 192 -15.32 -10.54 6.64
C LEU A 192 -14.85 -11.60 5.64
N ASP A 193 -14.24 -11.19 4.53
CA ASP A 193 -13.68 -12.11 3.53
C ASP A 193 -12.60 -13.02 4.12
N PHE A 194 -11.72 -12.47 4.96
CA PHE A 194 -10.70 -13.25 5.65
C PHE A 194 -11.32 -14.29 6.59
N LEU A 195 -12.25 -13.87 7.44
CA LEU A 195 -12.91 -14.75 8.42
C LEU A 195 -13.71 -15.87 7.73
N THR A 196 -14.40 -15.55 6.65
CA THR A 196 -15.24 -16.54 5.94
C THR A 196 -14.41 -17.46 5.04
N LYS A 197 -13.44 -16.96 4.31
CA LYS A 197 -12.71 -17.73 3.28
C LYS A 197 -11.51 -18.49 3.84
N ASP A 198 -10.67 -17.82 4.65
CA ASP A 198 -9.48 -18.47 5.24
C ASP A 198 -9.80 -19.16 6.57
N MET A 199 -10.60 -18.53 7.43
CA MET A 199 -10.96 -19.09 8.74
C MET A 199 -12.20 -20.00 8.69
N LYS A 200 -12.95 -19.97 7.58
CA LYS A 200 -14.18 -20.78 7.35
C LYS A 200 -15.26 -20.56 8.42
N ILE A 201 -15.32 -19.37 8.98
CA ILE A 201 -16.33 -18.98 9.96
C ILE A 201 -17.61 -18.61 9.19
N ALA A 202 -18.76 -19.14 9.62
CA ALA A 202 -20.04 -18.80 9.01
C ALA A 202 -20.39 -17.32 9.24
N GLU A 203 -20.88 -16.63 8.21
CA GLU A 203 -21.24 -15.20 8.30
C GLU A 203 -22.27 -14.92 9.41
N GLY A 204 -23.21 -15.84 9.64
CA GLY A 204 -24.18 -15.72 10.72
C GLY A 204 -23.55 -15.69 12.11
N ALA A 205 -22.53 -16.52 12.35
CA ALA A 205 -21.81 -16.52 13.63
C ALA A 205 -21.03 -15.22 13.85
N ILE A 206 -20.46 -14.64 12.80
CA ILE A 206 -19.76 -13.34 12.87
C ILE A 206 -20.75 -12.22 13.21
N ALA A 207 -21.92 -12.22 12.58
CA ALA A 207 -22.96 -11.23 12.82
C ALA A 207 -23.48 -11.28 14.26
N ASP A 208 -23.65 -12.46 14.83
CA ASP A 208 -24.11 -12.66 16.19
C ASP A 208 -23.08 -12.08 17.20
N ILE A 209 -21.79 -12.34 17.02
CA ILE A 209 -20.74 -11.81 17.90
C ILE A 209 -20.68 -10.27 17.85
N ILE A 210 -20.75 -9.69 16.63
CA ILE A 210 -20.76 -8.22 16.48
C ILE A 210 -21.99 -7.60 17.15
N ASN A 211 -23.15 -8.23 17.02
CA ASN A 211 -24.39 -7.75 17.66
C ASN A 211 -24.30 -7.83 19.18
N ASP A 212 -23.77 -8.92 19.73
CA ASP A 212 -23.61 -9.10 21.18
C ASP A 212 -22.64 -8.08 21.76
N SER A 213 -21.51 -7.82 21.09
CA SER A 213 -20.54 -6.80 21.51
C SER A 213 -21.13 -5.40 21.49
N GLN A 214 -21.94 -5.04 20.48
CA GLN A 214 -22.63 -3.76 20.40
C GLN A 214 -23.69 -3.63 21.50
N SER A 215 -24.41 -4.69 21.81
CA SER A 215 -25.40 -4.73 22.88
C SER A 215 -24.78 -4.47 24.25
N GLN A 216 -23.61 -5.09 24.53
CA GLN A 216 -22.86 -4.88 25.77
C GLN A 216 -22.34 -3.45 25.88
N LEU A 217 -21.84 -2.84 24.80
CA LEU A 217 -21.38 -1.46 24.79
C LEU A 217 -22.53 -0.46 25.04
N ASN A 218 -23.73 -0.75 24.56
CA ASN A 218 -24.90 0.09 24.81
C ASN A 218 -25.35 0.01 26.28
N ILE A 219 -25.33 -1.16 26.90
CA ILE A 219 -25.65 -1.34 28.32
C ILE A 219 -24.67 -0.54 29.19
N LEU A 220 -23.36 -0.62 28.92
CA LEU A 220 -22.34 0.13 29.65
C LEU A 220 -22.48 1.65 29.52
N LYS A 221 -22.93 2.14 28.37
CA LYS A 221 -23.22 3.58 28.16
C LYS A 221 -24.44 4.05 28.93
N ASP A 222 -25.47 3.22 29.00
CA ASP A 222 -26.69 3.54 29.76
C ASP A 222 -26.42 3.54 31.27
N GLU A 223 -25.58 2.63 31.78
CA GLU A 223 -25.15 2.61 33.18
C GLU A 223 -24.32 3.84 33.55
N GLN A 224 -23.39 4.29 32.67
CA GLN A 224 -22.61 5.50 32.91
C GLN A 224 -23.46 6.80 32.80
N GLY A 225 -24.54 6.77 32.02
CA GLY A 225 -25.50 7.88 31.90
C GLY A 225 -26.37 8.03 33.12
N SER A 226 -26.65 6.98 33.89
CA SER A 226 -27.51 7.00 35.08
C SER A 226 -26.80 7.49 36.35
N VAL A 227 -25.48 7.41 36.44
CA VAL A 227 -24.68 7.84 37.62
C VAL A 227 -24.46 9.36 37.68
N ARG A 228 -24.89 10.13 36.70
CA ARG A 228 -24.74 11.62 36.65
C ARG A 228 -25.98 12.42 36.97
N LYS A 229 -26.94 11.82 37.64
CA LYS A 229 -28.16 12.52 38.07
C LYS A 229 -28.48 12.30 39.55
N ASP A 230 -27.54 12.70 40.43
CA ASP A 230 -27.80 12.99 41.84
C ASP A 230 -26.93 14.17 42.27
#